data_646cdea12104942137967d047b300eba
#
_entry.id   646cdea12104942137967d047b300eba
#
_cell.length_a   1.000
_cell.length_b   1.000
_cell.length_c   1.000
_cell.angle_alpha   90.00
_cell.angle_beta   90.00
_cell.angle_gamma   90.00
#
_symmetry.space_group_name_H-M   'P 1'
#
loop_
_entity.id
_entity.type
_entity.pdbx_description
1 polymer ?
#
loop_
_entity_poly.entity_id
_entity_poly.type
_entity_poly.pdbx_seq_one_letter_code
_entity_poly.pdbx_strand_id
1 'polypeptide(L)'
;MRQRPKTVDESDLLLSRLIDEEYTRHPFYGSRKMVIFLETVGHIVNRKRVQRLMQQMGLAGMAPGPNTSRSHPEHKVYPYLLRGVAVVRPNQVWSTDITYIRLPQGFAYLVAIIDWYSRRVLSWRISNSMEAVFCVDCLEDALRHHGQPEIFNSDQGAQFTSAAFTDVLKRE
;
A
#
# COMPACT_ATOMS: atom_id res chain seq x y z
N MET A 1 -44.77 10.22 -22.60
CA MET A 1 -45.09 9.87 -21.20
C MET A 1 -44.20 10.69 -20.29
N ARG A 2 -44.75 11.69 -19.59
CA ARG A 2 -43.99 12.43 -18.57
C ARG A 2 -43.83 11.58 -17.32
N GLN A 3 -42.60 11.22 -16.95
CA GLN A 3 -42.30 10.57 -15.66
C GLN A 3 -42.69 11.55 -14.54
N ARG A 4 -43.56 11.13 -13.64
CA ARG A 4 -43.81 11.88 -12.38
C ARG A 4 -42.50 12.00 -11.61
N PRO A 5 -42.19 13.17 -11.00
CA PRO A 5 -41.06 13.29 -10.12
C PRO A 5 -41.23 12.30 -8.97
N LYS A 6 -40.19 11.43 -8.74
CA LYS A 6 -40.16 10.56 -7.57
C LYS A 6 -40.14 11.45 -6.34
N THR A 7 -41.19 11.39 -5.52
CA THR A 7 -41.20 11.95 -4.17
C THR A 7 -39.95 11.43 -3.44
N VAL A 8 -39.14 12.35 -2.95
CA VAL A 8 -37.94 11.99 -2.19
C VAL A 8 -38.42 11.39 -0.88
N ASP A 9 -38.07 10.14 -0.63
CA ASP A 9 -38.41 9.43 0.62
C ASP A 9 -37.62 10.07 1.77
N GLU A 10 -38.33 10.61 2.77
CA GLU A 10 -37.71 11.21 3.97
C GLU A 10 -36.74 10.26 4.67
N SER A 11 -37.04 8.96 4.66
CA SER A 11 -36.16 7.92 5.16
C SER A 11 -34.86 7.79 4.35
N ASP A 12 -34.90 8.00 3.01
CA ASP A 12 -33.71 8.02 2.17
C ASP A 12 -32.86 9.27 2.44
N LEU A 13 -33.48 10.43 2.74
CA LEU A 13 -32.75 11.65 3.10
C LEU A 13 -32.02 11.51 4.44
N LEU A 14 -32.66 10.93 5.44
CA LEU A 14 -32.04 10.68 6.74
C LEU A 14 -30.85 9.74 6.60
N LEU A 15 -31.05 8.61 5.91
CA LEU A 15 -29.98 7.63 5.65
C LEU A 15 -28.83 8.24 4.87
N SER A 16 -29.12 9.08 3.86
CA SER A 16 -28.09 9.76 3.07
C SER A 16 -27.23 10.68 3.94
N ARG A 17 -27.82 11.44 4.86
CA ARG A 17 -27.07 12.29 5.81
C ARG A 17 -26.14 11.45 6.69
N LEU A 18 -26.66 10.38 7.31
CA LEU A 18 -25.87 9.50 8.15
C LEU A 18 -24.71 8.84 7.39
N ILE A 19 -24.96 8.44 6.14
CA ILE A 19 -23.96 7.86 5.26
C ILE A 19 -22.88 8.90 4.91
N ASP A 20 -23.26 10.13 4.61
CA ASP A 20 -22.33 11.21 4.25
C ASP A 20 -21.43 11.61 5.43
N GLU A 21 -22.03 11.78 6.62
CA GLU A 21 -21.29 12.06 7.85
C GLU A 21 -20.27 10.97 8.18
N GLU A 22 -20.67 9.71 8.10
CA GLU A 22 -19.79 8.58 8.39
C GLU A 22 -18.73 8.41 7.30
N TYR A 23 -19.07 8.62 6.04
CA TYR A 23 -18.11 8.56 4.93
C TYR A 23 -17.04 9.66 5.06
N THR A 24 -17.41 10.85 5.51
CA THR A 24 -16.46 11.94 5.77
C THR A 24 -15.42 11.55 6.83
N ARG A 25 -15.83 10.77 7.84
CA ARG A 25 -14.93 10.26 8.90
C ARG A 25 -14.12 9.05 8.44
N HIS A 26 -14.74 8.19 7.63
CA HIS A 26 -14.17 6.91 7.20
C HIS A 26 -14.36 6.68 5.68
N PRO A 27 -13.64 7.41 4.80
CA PRO A 27 -13.86 7.37 3.36
C PRO A 27 -13.56 6.01 2.71
N PHE A 28 -12.93 5.10 3.45
CA PHE A 28 -12.68 3.72 3.01
C PHE A 28 -13.86 2.75 3.31
N TYR A 29 -14.96 3.24 3.91
CA TYR A 29 -16.14 2.41 4.14
C TYR A 29 -16.93 2.23 2.84
N GLY A 30 -16.98 0.98 2.35
CA GLY A 30 -17.90 0.58 1.29
C GLY A 30 -19.27 0.21 1.86
N SER A 31 -20.21 -0.10 0.97
CA SER A 31 -21.61 -0.38 1.34
C SER A 31 -21.80 -1.48 2.42
N ARG A 32 -20.87 -2.44 2.54
CA ARG A 32 -20.94 -3.49 3.59
C ARG A 32 -20.68 -2.92 4.99
N LYS A 33 -19.61 -2.14 5.13
CA LYS A 33 -19.28 -1.49 6.41
C LYS A 33 -20.28 -0.42 6.78
N MET A 34 -20.81 0.29 5.79
CA MET A 34 -21.83 1.30 5.98
C MET A 34 -23.16 0.72 6.49
N VAL A 35 -23.56 -0.50 6.06
CA VAL A 35 -24.70 -1.22 6.65
C VAL A 35 -24.48 -1.50 8.13
N ILE A 36 -23.29 -2.02 8.49
CA ILE A 36 -22.94 -2.29 9.90
C ILE A 36 -23.02 -1.02 10.75
N PHE A 37 -22.46 0.10 10.24
CA PHE A 37 -22.55 1.39 10.91
C PHE A 37 -24.02 1.80 11.12
N LEU A 38 -24.86 1.74 10.09
CA LEU A 38 -26.27 2.12 10.21
C LEU A 38 -27.03 1.25 11.23
N GLU A 39 -26.70 -0.03 11.35
CA GLU A 39 -27.23 -0.92 12.39
C GLU A 39 -26.83 -0.44 13.79
N THR A 40 -25.59 0.01 14.00
CA THR A 40 -25.14 0.53 15.32
C THR A 40 -25.86 1.80 15.75
N VAL A 41 -26.35 2.58 14.79
CA VAL A 41 -27.16 3.79 15.06
C VAL A 41 -28.68 3.54 14.95
N GLY A 42 -29.09 2.27 14.96
CA GLY A 42 -30.50 1.86 15.07
C GLY A 42 -31.25 1.76 13.75
N HIS A 43 -30.56 1.78 12.60
CA HIS A 43 -31.18 1.67 11.27
C HIS A 43 -30.87 0.33 10.60
N ILE A 44 -31.83 -0.58 10.60
CA ILE A 44 -31.73 -1.87 9.88
C ILE A 44 -32.06 -1.64 8.41
N VAL A 45 -31.05 -1.68 7.54
CA VAL A 45 -31.17 -1.34 6.12
C VAL A 45 -30.55 -2.41 5.22
N ASN A 46 -31.25 -2.75 4.14
CA ASN A 46 -30.71 -3.67 3.14
C ASN A 46 -29.49 -3.02 2.42
N ARG A 47 -28.44 -3.81 2.23
CA ARG A 47 -27.23 -3.39 1.52
C ARG A 47 -27.50 -2.78 0.13
N LYS A 48 -28.47 -3.31 -0.63
CA LYS A 48 -28.81 -2.77 -1.95
C LYS A 48 -29.33 -1.32 -1.86
N ARG A 49 -30.08 -0.98 -0.80
CA ARG A 49 -30.55 0.41 -0.55
C ARG A 49 -29.36 1.31 -0.23
N VAL A 50 -28.46 0.91 0.66
CA VAL A 50 -27.25 1.66 0.99
C VAL A 50 -26.37 1.87 -0.24
N GLN A 51 -26.16 0.84 -1.05
CA GLN A 51 -25.37 0.95 -2.28
C GLN A 51 -25.99 1.94 -3.27
N ARG A 52 -27.32 1.95 -3.43
CA ARG A 52 -28.03 2.91 -4.28
C ARG A 52 -27.84 4.34 -3.78
N LEU A 53 -28.01 4.57 -2.46
CA LEU A 53 -27.84 5.91 -1.87
C LEU A 53 -26.40 6.40 -2.02
N MET A 54 -25.39 5.57 -1.75
CA MET A 54 -23.98 5.90 -1.97
C MET A 54 -23.71 6.27 -3.43
N GLN A 55 -24.24 5.50 -4.39
CA GLN A 55 -24.10 5.83 -5.81
C GLN A 55 -24.74 7.17 -6.19
N GLN A 56 -25.93 7.46 -5.66
CA GLN A 56 -26.62 8.72 -5.91
C GLN A 56 -25.84 9.93 -5.38
N MET A 57 -25.12 9.77 -4.29
CA MET A 57 -24.23 10.80 -3.69
C MET A 57 -22.82 10.81 -4.32
N GLY A 58 -22.51 9.91 -5.26
CA GLY A 58 -21.17 9.81 -5.84
C GLY A 58 -20.13 9.21 -4.88
N LEU A 59 -20.56 8.55 -3.80
CA LEU A 59 -19.67 7.98 -2.79
C LEU A 59 -19.27 6.56 -3.17
N ALA A 60 -17.97 6.30 -3.20
CA ALA A 60 -17.40 4.96 -3.36
C ALA A 60 -16.33 4.75 -2.31
N GLY A 61 -16.35 3.58 -1.61
CA GLY A 61 -15.30 3.27 -0.64
C GLY A 61 -13.91 3.40 -1.30
N MET A 62 -13.07 4.28 -0.76
CA MET A 62 -11.71 4.46 -1.25
C MET A 62 -10.91 3.20 -0.92
N ALA A 63 -10.71 2.36 -1.92
CA ALA A 63 -9.77 1.26 -1.88
C ALA A 63 -8.63 1.56 -2.87
N PRO A 64 -7.40 1.14 -2.57
CA PRO A 64 -6.37 1.15 -3.59
C PRO A 64 -6.90 0.40 -4.82
N GLY A 65 -6.91 1.06 -5.98
CA GLY A 65 -7.33 0.42 -7.22
C GLY A 65 -6.41 -0.78 -7.53
N PRO A 66 -6.90 -1.79 -8.27
CA PRO A 66 -6.01 -2.82 -8.78
C PRO A 66 -4.94 -2.16 -9.64
N ASN A 67 -3.67 -2.49 -9.38
CA ASN A 67 -2.47 -2.00 -10.09
C ASN A 67 -2.11 -0.53 -9.83
N THR A 68 -1.84 -0.16 -8.60
CA THR A 68 -1.15 1.10 -8.27
C THR A 68 0.33 1.08 -8.71
N SER A 69 0.88 -0.09 -9.00
CA SER A 69 2.23 -0.29 -9.56
C SER A 69 2.12 -1.02 -10.90
N ARG A 70 2.03 -0.29 -12.00
CA ARG A 70 2.33 -0.88 -13.32
C ARG A 70 3.84 -1.03 -13.41
N SER A 71 4.34 -2.28 -13.48
CA SER A 71 5.73 -2.53 -13.83
C SER A 71 6.03 -1.89 -15.18
N HIS A 72 7.12 -1.11 -15.26
CA HIS A 72 7.55 -0.56 -16.54
C HIS A 72 7.93 -1.74 -17.46
N PRO A 73 7.57 -1.76 -18.76
CA PRO A 73 7.86 -2.88 -19.66
C PRO A 73 9.34 -3.25 -19.73
N GLU A 74 10.25 -2.31 -19.46
CA GLU A 74 11.70 -2.51 -19.47
C GLU A 74 12.26 -3.04 -18.14
N HIS A 75 11.45 -3.13 -17.08
CA HIS A 75 11.91 -3.67 -15.81
C HIS A 75 12.08 -5.18 -15.90
N LYS A 76 13.33 -5.62 -15.78
CA LYS A 76 13.66 -7.03 -15.78
C LYS A 76 13.14 -7.72 -14.52
N VAL A 77 12.35 -8.77 -14.70
CA VAL A 77 11.90 -9.63 -13.60
C VAL A 77 13.02 -10.62 -13.27
N TYR A 78 13.48 -10.61 -12.01
CA TYR A 78 14.48 -11.56 -11.53
C TYR A 78 13.82 -12.79 -10.92
N PRO A 79 14.39 -13.99 -11.05
CA PRO A 79 13.84 -15.19 -10.43
C PRO A 79 13.97 -15.13 -8.90
N TYR A 80 13.00 -15.75 -8.21
CA TYR A 80 13.07 -15.89 -6.76
C TYR A 80 14.12 -16.95 -6.38
N LEU A 81 15.26 -16.50 -5.86
CA LEU A 81 16.43 -17.32 -5.56
C LEU A 81 16.36 -18.08 -4.23
N LEU A 82 15.41 -17.75 -3.36
CA LEU A 82 15.37 -18.29 -1.98
C LEU A 82 14.58 -19.59 -1.83
N ARG A 83 14.04 -20.15 -2.93
CA ARG A 83 13.27 -21.39 -2.83
C ARG A 83 14.18 -22.57 -2.40
N GLY A 84 13.92 -23.10 -1.19
CA GLY A 84 14.68 -24.24 -0.64
C GLY A 84 16.07 -23.89 -0.10
N VAL A 85 16.42 -22.59 -0.02
CA VAL A 85 17.70 -22.15 0.56
C VAL A 85 17.58 -22.12 2.09
N ALA A 86 18.43 -22.88 2.78
CA ALA A 86 18.60 -22.75 4.22
C ALA A 86 19.55 -21.58 4.51
N VAL A 87 19.07 -20.60 5.27
CA VAL A 87 19.89 -19.45 5.70
C VAL A 87 20.60 -19.84 7.00
N VAL A 88 21.92 -20.06 6.93
CA VAL A 88 22.71 -20.67 8.01
C VAL A 88 23.85 -19.79 8.53
N ARG A 89 24.10 -18.62 7.92
CA ARG A 89 25.17 -17.69 8.32
C ARG A 89 24.85 -16.23 8.01
N PRO A 90 25.47 -15.27 8.71
CA PRO A 90 25.39 -13.85 8.38
C PRO A 90 25.85 -13.56 6.94
N ASN A 91 25.31 -12.52 6.35
CA ASN A 91 25.59 -12.06 4.97
C ASN A 91 25.25 -13.09 3.87
N GLN A 92 24.53 -14.14 4.19
CA GLN A 92 24.06 -15.07 3.17
C GLN A 92 22.89 -14.49 2.40
N VAL A 93 21.91 -13.93 3.10
CA VAL A 93 20.73 -13.30 2.47
C VAL A 93 20.45 -11.97 3.15
N TRP A 94 20.41 -10.92 2.36
CA TRP A 94 19.85 -9.65 2.79
C TRP A 94 18.51 -9.42 2.13
N SER A 95 17.61 -8.73 2.81
CA SER A 95 16.34 -8.30 2.25
C SER A 95 16.06 -6.83 2.54
N THR A 96 15.29 -6.22 1.66
CA THR A 96 14.82 -4.84 1.79
C THR A 96 13.35 -4.74 1.44
N ASP A 97 12.70 -3.76 2.07
CA ASP A 97 11.32 -3.38 1.80
C ASP A 97 11.09 -1.91 2.17
N ILE A 98 10.04 -1.31 1.61
CA ILE A 98 9.63 0.07 1.92
C ILE A 98 8.37 0.05 2.77
N THR A 99 8.46 0.63 3.95
CA THR A 99 7.33 0.79 4.87
C THR A 99 6.82 2.23 4.85
N TYR A 100 5.50 2.38 4.78
CA TYR A 100 4.81 3.67 4.82
C TYR A 100 4.53 4.05 6.26
N ILE A 101 5.09 5.16 6.71
CA ILE A 101 4.86 5.73 8.03
C ILE A 101 3.84 6.86 7.87
N ARG A 102 2.66 6.68 8.48
CA ARG A 102 1.62 7.71 8.43
C ARG A 102 1.98 8.87 9.36
N LEU A 103 1.98 10.07 8.80
CA LEU A 103 2.15 11.32 9.54
C LEU A 103 0.79 12.05 9.65
N PRO A 104 0.66 13.06 10.51
CA PRO A 104 -0.54 13.91 10.57
C PRO A 104 -0.87 14.56 9.23
N GLN A 105 0.14 14.86 8.41
CA GLN A 105 -0.01 15.39 7.05
C GLN A 105 0.85 14.55 6.10
N GLY A 106 0.25 13.57 5.41
CA GLY A 106 0.91 12.73 4.41
C GLY A 106 1.61 11.48 4.96
N PHE A 107 2.71 11.09 4.31
CA PHE A 107 3.48 9.89 4.64
C PHE A 107 4.98 10.19 4.60
N ALA A 108 5.73 9.48 5.45
CA ALA A 108 7.15 9.24 5.27
C ALA A 108 7.36 7.79 4.82
N TYR A 109 8.44 7.55 4.12
CA TYR A 109 8.83 6.25 3.59
C TYR A 109 10.10 5.80 4.28
N LEU A 110 10.06 4.63 4.88
CA LEU A 110 11.21 4.00 5.52
C LEU A 110 11.65 2.82 4.65
N VAL A 111 12.88 2.86 4.17
CA VAL A 111 13.56 1.69 3.61
C VAL A 111 14.53 1.14 4.65
N ALA A 112 14.60 -0.18 4.79
CA ALA A 112 15.57 -0.84 5.64
C ALA A 112 16.14 -2.08 4.95
N ILE A 113 17.43 -2.36 5.20
CA ILE A 113 18.11 -3.57 4.75
C ILE A 113 18.42 -4.43 5.98
N ILE A 114 17.99 -5.69 5.94
CA ILE A 114 18.09 -6.62 7.06
C ILE A 114 18.84 -7.88 6.61
N ASP A 115 19.78 -8.33 7.43
CA ASP A 115 20.36 -9.67 7.30
C ASP A 115 19.40 -10.72 7.84
N TRP A 116 19.05 -11.71 7.03
CA TRP A 116 18.04 -12.71 7.40
C TRP A 116 18.48 -13.63 8.53
N TYR A 117 19.76 -13.96 8.59
CA TYR A 117 20.28 -14.86 9.62
C TYR A 117 20.30 -14.18 10.98
N SER A 118 20.98 -13.06 11.09
CA SER A 118 21.19 -12.35 12.36
C SER A 118 19.99 -11.48 12.77
N ARG A 119 19.07 -11.18 11.85
CA ARG A 119 17.97 -10.23 12.02
C ARG A 119 18.43 -8.79 12.25
N ARG A 120 19.69 -8.51 12.02
CA ARG A 120 20.27 -7.19 12.20
C ARG A 120 19.83 -6.27 11.06
N VAL A 121 19.38 -5.06 11.41
CA VAL A 121 19.23 -3.96 10.46
C VAL A 121 20.62 -3.45 10.12
N LEU A 122 21.00 -3.55 8.86
CA LEU A 122 22.33 -3.16 8.36
C LEU A 122 22.39 -1.69 7.98
N SER A 123 21.34 -1.20 7.34
CA SER A 123 21.17 0.20 6.99
C SER A 123 19.68 0.53 6.91
N TRP A 124 19.35 1.80 7.06
CA TRP A 124 18.00 2.33 6.88
C TRP A 124 18.01 3.79 6.48
N ARG A 125 16.96 4.24 5.78
CA ARG A 125 16.76 5.65 5.40
C ARG A 125 15.28 6.01 5.50
N ILE A 126 15.03 7.28 5.79
CA ILE A 126 13.69 7.87 5.76
C ILE A 126 13.65 8.95 4.69
N SER A 127 12.58 8.98 3.91
CA SER A 127 12.32 10.01 2.90
C SER A 127 10.87 10.49 2.97
N ASN A 128 10.61 11.70 2.52
CA ASN A 128 9.27 12.23 2.28
C ASN A 128 8.82 12.03 0.83
N SER A 129 9.69 11.53 -0.04
CA SER A 129 9.39 11.14 -1.43
C SER A 129 9.71 9.66 -1.65
N MET A 130 9.02 9.03 -2.61
CA MET A 130 9.18 7.61 -2.95
C MET A 130 10.10 7.45 -4.16
N GLU A 131 11.17 8.22 -4.25
CA GLU A 131 12.15 8.13 -5.32
C GLU A 131 13.14 6.99 -5.08
N ALA A 132 13.74 6.43 -6.15
CA ALA A 132 14.68 5.32 -6.00
C ALA A 132 15.99 5.69 -5.27
N VAL A 133 16.35 6.98 -5.26
CA VAL A 133 17.62 7.48 -4.71
C VAL A 133 17.82 7.08 -3.24
N PHE A 134 16.81 7.27 -2.37
CA PHE A 134 16.98 6.92 -0.95
C PHE A 134 17.15 5.41 -0.71
N CYS A 135 16.64 4.58 -1.63
CA CYS A 135 16.86 3.12 -1.60
C CYS A 135 18.30 2.79 -2.03
N VAL A 136 18.82 3.48 -3.05
CA VAL A 136 20.21 3.35 -3.52
C VAL A 136 21.19 3.75 -2.41
N ASP A 137 20.98 4.92 -1.79
CA ASP A 137 21.82 5.39 -0.67
C ASP A 137 21.82 4.40 0.50
N CYS A 138 20.66 3.78 0.79
CA CYS A 138 20.54 2.76 1.82
C CYS A 138 21.34 1.50 1.47
N LEU A 139 21.30 1.06 0.21
CA LEU A 139 22.03 -0.10 -0.29
C LEU A 139 23.54 0.15 -0.26
N GLU A 140 24.01 1.26 -0.80
CA GLU A 140 25.45 1.60 -0.83
C GLU A 140 26.02 1.72 0.57
N ASP A 141 25.24 2.23 1.52
CA ASP A 141 25.65 2.35 2.92
C ASP A 141 25.77 0.96 3.59
N ALA A 142 24.81 0.06 3.33
CA ALA A 142 24.89 -1.31 3.83
C ALA A 142 26.11 -2.06 3.26
N LEU A 143 26.32 -1.98 1.95
CA LEU A 143 27.48 -2.60 1.28
C LEU A 143 28.82 -2.07 1.82
N ARG A 144 28.93 -0.77 2.02
CA ARG A 144 30.16 -0.12 2.54
C ARG A 144 30.53 -0.61 3.94
N HIS A 145 29.57 -0.82 4.83
CA HIS A 145 29.82 -1.13 6.23
C HIS A 145 29.79 -2.62 6.57
N HIS A 146 29.11 -3.43 5.74
CA HIS A 146 28.87 -4.85 6.06
C HIS A 146 29.33 -5.81 4.97
N GLY A 147 29.88 -5.31 3.86
CA GLY A 147 30.29 -6.13 2.72
C GLY A 147 29.09 -6.52 1.85
N GLN A 148 29.21 -7.62 1.12
CA GLN A 148 28.25 -8.07 0.12
C GLN A 148 27.49 -9.29 0.62
N PRO A 149 26.15 -9.41 0.35
CA PRO A 149 25.41 -10.66 0.56
C PRO A 149 25.61 -11.61 -0.63
N GLU A 150 25.39 -12.89 -0.40
CA GLU A 150 25.36 -13.87 -1.50
C GLU A 150 24.05 -13.74 -2.32
N ILE A 151 22.95 -13.40 -1.64
CA ILE A 151 21.63 -13.19 -2.25
C ILE A 151 21.04 -11.89 -1.69
N PHE A 152 20.65 -10.99 -2.58
CA PHE A 152 19.86 -9.81 -2.22
C PHE A 152 18.41 -10.02 -2.66
N ASN A 153 17.46 -9.92 -1.73
CA ASN A 153 16.04 -10.12 -1.97
C ASN A 153 15.25 -8.84 -1.72
N SER A 154 14.42 -8.47 -2.68
CA SER A 154 13.44 -7.39 -2.56
C SER A 154 12.12 -7.82 -3.17
N ASP A 155 11.04 -7.07 -2.92
CA ASP A 155 9.89 -7.13 -3.79
C ASP A 155 10.24 -6.57 -5.19
N GLN A 156 9.33 -6.70 -6.15
CA GLN A 156 9.53 -6.17 -7.50
C GLN A 156 9.00 -4.73 -7.63
N GLY A 157 9.08 -3.94 -6.56
CA GLY A 157 8.72 -2.53 -6.55
C GLY A 157 9.55 -1.71 -7.55
N ALA A 158 8.96 -0.64 -8.07
CA ALA A 158 9.60 0.20 -9.09
C ALA A 158 10.96 0.77 -8.64
N GLN A 159 11.15 1.01 -7.35
CA GLN A 159 12.39 1.51 -6.77
C GLN A 159 13.52 0.47 -6.88
N PHE A 160 13.21 -0.80 -6.55
CA PHE A 160 14.19 -1.90 -6.53
C PHE A 160 14.47 -2.49 -7.91
N THR A 161 13.56 -2.30 -8.88
CA THR A 161 13.74 -2.71 -10.28
C THR A 161 14.31 -1.57 -11.14
N SER A 162 14.53 -0.38 -10.58
CA SER A 162 15.14 0.74 -11.28
C SER A 162 16.57 0.41 -11.72
N ALA A 163 17.01 1.00 -12.84
CA ALA A 163 18.39 0.85 -13.31
C ALA A 163 19.39 1.30 -12.25
N ALA A 164 19.13 2.43 -11.58
CA ALA A 164 20.02 2.96 -10.54
C ALA A 164 20.26 1.96 -9.40
N PHE A 165 19.22 1.26 -8.93
CA PHE A 165 19.33 0.26 -7.86
C PHE A 165 19.99 -1.03 -8.34
N THR A 166 19.53 -1.56 -9.49
CA THR A 166 20.05 -2.82 -10.01
C THR A 166 21.49 -2.73 -10.51
N ASP A 167 21.95 -1.55 -10.96
CA ASP A 167 23.32 -1.35 -11.38
C ASP A 167 24.31 -1.32 -10.21
N VAL A 168 23.89 -0.88 -9.02
CA VAL A 168 24.67 -1.06 -7.79
C VAL A 168 24.86 -2.54 -7.48
N LEU A 169 23.77 -3.32 -7.48
CA LEU A 169 23.83 -4.78 -7.22
C LEU A 169 24.65 -5.58 -8.23
N LYS A 170 24.76 -5.11 -9.48
CA LYS A 170 25.58 -5.78 -10.52
C LYS A 170 27.04 -5.43 -10.47
N ARG A 171 27.36 -4.25 -9.94
CA ARG A 171 28.74 -3.74 -9.84
C ARG A 171 29.49 -4.40 -8.68
N GLU A 172 28.77 -4.81 -7.68
CA GLU A 172 29.28 -5.48 -6.48
C GLU A 172 29.19 -7.01 -6.59
#